data_0a979f926914a3a8611e6e7f1d6de586
#
_entry.id   0a979f926914a3a8611e6e7f1d6de586
#
_cell.length_a   1.000
_cell.length_b   1.000
_cell.length_c   1.000
_cell.angle_alpha   90.00
_cell.angle_beta   90.00
_cell.angle_gamma   90.00
#
_symmetry.space_group_name_H-M   'P 1'
#
loop_
_entity.id
_entity.type
_entity.pdbx_description
1 polymer ?
#
loop_
_entity_poly.entity_id
_entity_poly.type
_entity_poly.pdbx_seq_one_letter_code
_entity_poly.pdbx_strand_id
1 'polypeptide(L)'
;MGRSSGIRRSPLFETELAVIWLVRGDAVEGKDYVRDDLTWMWRVTAGADKKIVEENQRGVSSRFYTPGPYALPIEEKTVRFTEWYMSSLAEAL
;
A
#
# COMPACT_ATOMS: atom_id res chain seq x y z
N MET A 1 -11.61 -0.08 -27.56
CA MET A 1 -11.11 -1.39 -27.14
C MET A 1 -11.18 -1.46 -25.62
N GLY A 2 -12.17 -2.15 -25.09
CA GLY A 2 -12.30 -2.35 -23.67
C GLY A 2 -11.25 -3.35 -23.16
N ARG A 3 -10.28 -2.92 -22.35
CA ARG A 3 -9.54 -3.85 -21.53
C ARG A 3 -10.46 -4.30 -20.41
N SER A 4 -10.89 -5.54 -20.48
CA SER A 4 -11.49 -6.26 -19.37
C SER A 4 -10.50 -6.18 -18.18
N SER A 5 -10.84 -5.40 -17.15
CA SER A 5 -10.14 -5.44 -15.88
C SER A 5 -10.46 -6.75 -15.18
N GLY A 6 -9.80 -7.81 -15.57
CA GLY A 6 -9.81 -9.04 -14.80
C GLY A 6 -9.20 -8.73 -13.43
N ILE A 7 -9.98 -8.91 -12.36
CA ILE A 7 -9.47 -8.90 -10.99
C ILE A 7 -8.45 -10.03 -10.92
N ARG A 8 -7.15 -9.69 -10.98
CA ARG A 8 -6.10 -10.65 -10.69
C ARG A 8 -6.16 -10.93 -9.20
N ARG A 9 -6.49 -12.14 -8.83
CA ARG A 9 -6.30 -12.60 -7.46
C ARG A 9 -4.80 -12.64 -7.21
N SER A 10 -4.30 -11.65 -6.47
CA SER A 10 -2.93 -11.66 -6.01
C SER A 10 -2.72 -12.83 -5.05
N PRO A 11 -1.58 -13.54 -5.10
CA PRO A 11 -1.20 -14.51 -4.08
C PRO A 11 -1.23 -13.87 -2.69
N LEU A 12 -1.45 -14.65 -1.65
CA LEU A 12 -1.61 -14.18 -0.27
C LEU A 12 -0.45 -13.29 0.23
N PHE A 13 0.74 -13.49 -0.30
CA PHE A 13 1.96 -12.77 0.10
C PHE A 13 2.48 -11.81 -0.98
N GLU A 14 1.63 -11.47 -1.93
CA GLU A 14 1.99 -10.56 -3.01
C GLU A 14 1.01 -9.40 -3.08
N THR A 15 1.54 -8.18 -3.16
CA THR A 15 0.75 -6.96 -3.28
C THR A 15 1.24 -6.16 -4.48
N GLU A 16 0.33 -5.72 -5.31
CA GLU A 16 0.60 -4.80 -6.41
C GLU A 16 0.19 -3.38 -6.01
N LEU A 17 1.13 -2.44 -6.10
CA LEU A 17 0.88 -1.02 -5.90
C LEU A 17 0.89 -0.33 -7.26
N ALA A 18 -0.25 0.22 -7.66
CA ALA A 18 -0.37 1.06 -8.84
C ALA A 18 -0.53 2.52 -8.42
N VAL A 19 0.31 3.39 -8.96
CA VAL A 19 0.22 4.84 -8.76
C VAL A 19 -0.11 5.50 -10.09
N ILE A 20 -1.14 6.32 -10.10
CA ILE A 20 -1.66 6.97 -11.30
C ILE A 20 -1.58 8.49 -11.10
N TRP A 21 -0.91 9.16 -12.02
CA TRP A 21 -0.87 10.63 -12.06
C TRP A 21 -1.87 11.13 -13.09
N LEU A 22 -2.75 12.00 -12.65
CA LEU A 22 -3.71 12.65 -13.51
C LEU A 22 -3.17 14.02 -13.91
N VAL A 23 -3.17 14.30 -15.18
CA VAL A 23 -2.86 15.61 -15.75
C VAL A 23 -4.07 16.14 -16.50
N ARG A 24 -4.09 17.45 -16.75
CA ARG A 24 -5.15 18.07 -17.56
C ARG A 24 -5.23 17.38 -18.93
N GLY A 25 -6.42 17.17 -19.47
CA GLY A 25 -6.63 16.39 -20.68
C GLY A 25 -5.94 16.93 -21.94
N ASP A 26 -5.63 18.23 -21.96
CA ASP A 26 -4.90 18.90 -23.04
C ASP A 26 -3.41 19.12 -22.73
N ALA A 27 -2.91 18.59 -21.62
CA ALA A 27 -1.51 18.71 -21.22
C ALA A 27 -0.58 17.89 -22.13
N VAL A 28 0.53 18.49 -22.51
CA VAL A 28 1.54 17.90 -23.39
C VAL A 28 2.80 17.61 -22.59
N GLU A 29 3.23 16.35 -22.60
CA GLU A 29 4.51 15.95 -21.98
C GLU A 29 5.69 16.68 -22.61
N GLY A 30 6.58 17.18 -21.79
CA GLY A 30 7.74 17.97 -22.18
C GLY A 30 7.46 19.48 -22.30
N LYS A 31 6.20 19.89 -22.26
CA LYS A 31 5.78 21.29 -22.27
C LYS A 31 5.04 21.70 -21.00
N ASP A 32 3.97 20.99 -20.67
CA ASP A 32 3.13 21.29 -19.50
C ASP A 32 3.57 20.50 -18.27
N TYR A 33 4.20 19.37 -18.47
CA TYR A 33 4.82 18.56 -17.41
C TYR A 33 5.97 17.71 -17.95
N VAL A 34 6.87 17.33 -17.05
CA VAL A 34 7.94 16.36 -17.33
C VAL A 34 7.65 15.12 -16.49
N ARG A 35 7.56 13.98 -17.13
CA ARG A 35 7.19 12.71 -16.47
C ARG A 35 8.13 12.38 -15.31
N ASP A 36 9.42 12.53 -15.51
CA ASP A 36 10.41 12.20 -14.49
C ASP A 36 10.26 13.07 -13.24
N ASP A 37 10.03 14.37 -13.41
CA ASP A 37 9.82 15.28 -12.30
C ASP A 37 8.51 14.99 -11.57
N LEU A 38 7.44 14.74 -12.33
CA LEU A 38 6.12 14.44 -11.79
C LEU A 38 6.11 13.16 -10.95
N THR A 39 6.86 12.16 -11.38
CA THR A 39 6.84 10.82 -10.76
C THR A 39 7.98 10.57 -9.77
N TRP A 40 8.99 11.43 -9.75
CA TRP A 40 10.24 11.23 -9.02
C TRP A 40 10.02 10.91 -7.54
N MET A 41 9.28 11.73 -6.83
CA MET A 41 9.08 11.56 -5.39
C MET A 41 8.46 10.19 -5.07
N TRP A 42 7.41 9.82 -5.79
CA TRP A 42 6.73 8.54 -5.58
C TRP A 42 7.60 7.34 -5.95
N ARG A 43 8.40 7.45 -7.00
CA ARG A 43 9.34 6.37 -7.35
C ARG A 43 10.36 6.13 -6.25
N VAL A 44 10.92 7.19 -5.69
CA VAL A 44 11.93 7.11 -4.63
C VAL A 44 11.32 6.60 -3.33
N THR A 45 10.22 7.19 -2.88
CA THR A 45 9.56 6.80 -1.62
C THR A 45 8.96 5.40 -1.69
N ALA A 46 8.24 5.07 -2.77
CA ALA A 46 7.67 3.73 -2.93
C ALA A 46 8.74 2.64 -3.01
N GLY A 47 9.90 2.95 -3.62
CA GLY A 47 11.04 2.03 -3.65
C GLY A 47 11.63 1.77 -2.26
N ALA A 48 11.76 2.80 -1.44
CA ALA A 48 12.20 2.69 -0.05
C ALA A 48 11.19 1.92 0.81
N ASP A 49 9.92 2.26 0.68
CA ASP A 49 8.82 1.60 1.40
C ASP A 49 8.70 0.12 1.04
N LYS A 50 8.86 -0.21 -0.22
CA LYS A 50 8.87 -1.61 -0.69
C LYS A 50 9.88 -2.44 0.07
N LYS A 51 11.11 -1.95 0.21
CA LYS A 51 12.17 -2.65 0.93
C LYS A 51 11.77 -2.87 2.40
N ILE A 52 11.28 -1.83 3.06
CA ILE A 52 10.87 -1.90 4.47
C ILE A 52 9.73 -2.91 4.66
N VAL A 53 8.72 -2.86 3.80
CA VAL A 53 7.56 -3.77 3.85
C VAL A 53 7.97 -5.24 3.64
N GLU A 54 8.83 -5.50 2.67
CA GLU A 54 9.33 -6.85 2.39
C GLU A 54 10.17 -7.41 3.54
N GLU A 55 11.05 -6.59 4.11
CA GLU A 55 11.88 -6.97 5.27
C GLU A 55 11.03 -7.19 6.51
N ASN A 56 10.06 -6.31 6.75
CA ASN A 56 9.13 -6.44 7.88
C ASN A 56 8.29 -7.72 7.77
N GLN A 57 7.80 -8.07 6.59
CA GLN A 57 7.05 -9.31 6.38
C GLN A 57 7.88 -10.54 6.67
N ARG A 58 9.16 -10.55 6.33
CA ARG A 58 10.07 -11.65 6.69
C ARG A 58 10.21 -11.78 8.21
N GLY A 59 10.32 -10.65 8.91
CA GLY A 59 10.37 -10.61 10.37
C GLY A 59 9.08 -11.14 11.01
N VAL A 60 7.92 -10.68 10.52
CA VAL A 60 6.60 -11.14 10.99
C VAL A 60 6.39 -12.64 10.76
N SER A 61 6.93 -13.18 9.68
CA SER A 61 6.84 -14.61 9.36
C SER A 61 7.82 -15.48 10.17
N SER A 62 8.68 -14.89 10.97
CA SER A 62 9.63 -15.61 11.83
C SER A 62 8.91 -16.30 13.00
N ARG A 63 9.39 -17.50 13.35
CA ARG A 63 8.90 -18.21 14.56
C ARG A 63 9.17 -17.47 15.87
N PHE A 64 10.08 -16.49 15.86
CA PHE A 64 10.42 -15.68 17.03
C PHE A 64 9.63 -14.39 17.10
N TYR A 65 8.76 -14.13 16.12
CA TYR A 65 7.95 -12.92 16.10
C TYR A 65 6.95 -12.90 17.25
N THR A 66 6.93 -11.79 17.97
CA THR A 66 5.90 -11.44 18.94
C THR A 66 5.38 -10.04 18.63
N PRO A 67 4.04 -9.82 18.60
CA PRO A 67 3.50 -8.49 18.36
C PRO A 67 3.96 -7.49 19.42
N GLY A 68 4.36 -6.29 18.97
CA GLY A 68 4.66 -5.18 19.88
C GLY A 68 3.40 -4.47 20.37
N PRO A 69 3.52 -3.63 21.41
CA PRO A 69 2.41 -2.80 21.89
C PRO A 69 2.14 -1.66 20.89
N TYR A 70 0.91 -1.14 20.92
CA TYR A 70 0.57 0.08 20.21
C TYR A 70 1.17 1.32 20.91
N ALA A 71 1.63 2.27 20.11
CA ALA A 71 2.11 3.57 20.60
C ALA A 71 0.94 4.55 20.78
N LEU A 72 0.27 4.48 21.92
CA LEU A 72 -0.83 5.39 22.26
C LEU A 72 -0.31 6.76 22.70
N PRO A 73 -0.99 7.88 22.34
CA PRO A 73 -2.29 7.97 21.62
C PRO A 73 -2.15 7.97 20.08
N ILE A 74 -0.92 7.94 19.52
CA ILE A 74 -0.66 8.10 18.08
C ILE A 74 -1.39 7.04 17.26
N GLU A 75 -1.41 5.81 17.74
CA GLU A 75 -2.02 4.67 17.05
C GLU A 75 -3.45 4.34 17.49
N GLU A 76 -4.14 5.26 18.17
CA GLU A 76 -5.51 5.04 18.62
C GLU A 76 -6.47 4.62 17.49
N LYS A 77 -6.35 5.25 16.33
CA LYS A 77 -7.19 4.91 15.17
C LYS A 77 -6.89 3.51 14.62
N THR A 78 -5.64 3.09 14.69
CA THR A 78 -5.22 1.74 14.30
C THR A 78 -5.81 0.70 15.24
N VAL A 79 -5.81 0.97 16.54
CA VAL A 79 -6.46 0.11 17.55
C VAL A 79 -7.95 -0.04 17.25
N ARG A 80 -8.67 1.07 17.05
CA ARG A 80 -10.10 1.06 16.71
C ARG A 80 -10.41 0.29 15.43
N PHE A 81 -9.58 0.46 14.41
CA PHE A 81 -9.70 -0.32 13.18
C PHE A 81 -9.54 -1.82 13.44
N THR A 82 -8.54 -2.21 14.21
CA THR A 82 -8.28 -3.62 14.55
C THR A 82 -9.46 -4.22 15.34
N GLU A 83 -9.99 -3.50 16.31
CA GLU A 83 -11.17 -3.91 17.08
C GLU A 83 -12.39 -4.12 16.19
N TRP A 84 -12.67 -3.16 15.31
CA TRP A 84 -13.75 -3.28 14.34
C TRP A 84 -13.54 -4.49 13.41
N TYR A 85 -12.33 -4.66 12.88
CA TYR A 85 -12.02 -5.76 11.98
C TYR A 85 -12.21 -7.13 12.66
N MET A 86 -11.70 -7.27 13.88
CA MET A 86 -11.84 -8.52 14.65
C MET A 86 -13.30 -8.82 14.98
N SER A 87 -14.08 -7.81 15.35
CA SER A 87 -15.53 -7.97 15.61
C SER A 87 -16.27 -8.40 14.35
N SER A 88 -16.00 -7.73 13.23
CA SER A 88 -16.62 -8.06 11.94
C SER A 88 -16.25 -9.45 11.45
N LEU A 89 -15.02 -9.88 11.67
CA LEU A 89 -14.57 -11.22 11.33
C LEU A 89 -15.26 -12.28 12.20
N ALA A 90 -15.40 -12.04 13.49
CA ALA A 90 -16.09 -12.94 14.41
C ALA A 90 -17.59 -13.11 14.06
N GLU A 91 -18.26 -12.04 13.63
CA GLU A 91 -19.64 -12.08 13.16
C GLU A 91 -19.81 -12.86 11.84
N ALA A 92 -18.79 -12.86 10.99
CA ALA A 92 -18.78 -13.55 9.70
C ALA A 92 -18.50 -15.06 9.81
N LEU A 93 -17.96 -15.50 10.93
CA LEU A 93 -17.68 -16.90 11.22
C LEU A 93 -18.84 -17.55 11.98
#